data_6fbd6cebed9ec60f2f016cd089eec7c1
#
_entry.id   6fbd6cebed9ec60f2f016cd089eec7c1
#
_cell.length_a   1.000
_cell.length_b   1.000
_cell.length_c   1.000
_cell.angle_alpha   90.00
_cell.angle_beta   90.00
_cell.angle_gamma   90.00
#
_symmetry.space_group_name_H-M   'P 1'
#
loop_
_entity.id
_entity.type
_entity.pdbx_description
1 polymer ?
#
loop_
_entity_poly.entity_id
_entity_poly.type
_entity_poly.pdbx_seq_one_letter_code
_entity_poly.pdbx_strand_id
1 'polypeptide(L)'
;MKVSVDGDYWECSRLALLISMLVIVLGGCTADKKPSKVETTLANMAKDVVIPIEAENKTNPLPANEDAVTDGRKLYMQSCAICHGTDGHGHTEVGRSMYPPAMDLTSPHVQHWSDAELFWIIQNGVRLTGMPSWKSAIGDDDTWRVVNFIRSLPETGIQVAALSDPPARTGEEGSREKLIEYGKTLYRQEGCFMCHRLNGEGGKVGPDLTVQGARGRSDEWLIGHFKDPPAYTPGSIMPAFKNLTDEQLKALTVFLQSQKGNHSPSARSSLRGSTKGQSRIASFRRHQG
;
A
#
# COMPACT_ATOMS: atom_id res chain seq x y z
N MET A 1 -46.14 -41.50 43.39
CA MET A 1 -45.77 -40.19 42.82
C MET A 1 -44.39 -40.33 42.21
N LYS A 2 -44.27 -40.61 40.90
CA LYS A 2 -42.98 -40.69 40.18
C LYS A 2 -42.72 -39.31 39.62
N VAL A 3 -41.74 -38.63 40.15
CA VAL A 3 -41.23 -37.38 39.61
C VAL A 3 -40.39 -37.76 38.40
N SER A 4 -40.80 -37.29 37.21
CA SER A 4 -40.03 -37.44 35.94
C SER A 4 -38.85 -36.49 35.98
N VAL A 5 -37.66 -37.01 36.20
CA VAL A 5 -36.40 -36.25 36.32
C VAL A 5 -35.72 -36.11 34.96
N ASP A 6 -36.26 -36.72 33.90
CA ASP A 6 -35.55 -36.86 32.61
C ASP A 6 -35.70 -35.65 31.68
N GLY A 7 -36.63 -34.72 31.96
CA GLY A 7 -36.85 -33.50 31.14
C GLY A 7 -35.84 -32.40 31.40
N ASP A 8 -35.38 -32.27 32.64
CA ASP A 8 -34.61 -31.09 33.07
C ASP A 8 -33.14 -31.17 32.65
N TYR A 9 -32.58 -32.36 32.45
CA TYR A 9 -31.18 -32.52 32.04
C TYR A 9 -30.95 -32.09 30.56
N TRP A 10 -31.90 -32.34 29.67
CA TRP A 10 -31.79 -31.92 28.27
C TRP A 10 -31.90 -30.42 28.08
N GLU A 11 -32.78 -29.76 28.82
CA GLU A 11 -32.92 -28.33 28.83
C GLU A 11 -31.66 -27.62 29.41
N CYS A 12 -31.14 -28.11 30.53
CA CYS A 12 -29.89 -27.57 31.11
C CYS A 12 -28.70 -27.79 30.19
N SER A 13 -28.62 -28.93 29.50
CA SER A 13 -27.54 -29.21 28.55
C SER A 13 -27.60 -28.31 27.30
N ARG A 14 -28.79 -28.08 26.77
CA ARG A 14 -29.01 -27.13 25.64
C ARG A 14 -28.69 -25.69 26.04
N LEU A 15 -29.12 -25.26 27.23
CA LEU A 15 -28.84 -23.93 27.74
C LEU A 15 -27.33 -23.73 27.97
N ALA A 16 -26.62 -24.72 28.51
CA ALA A 16 -25.19 -24.68 28.70
C ALA A 16 -24.41 -24.61 27.35
N LEU A 17 -24.88 -25.36 26.32
CA LEU A 17 -24.31 -25.29 24.98
C LEU A 17 -24.56 -23.92 24.33
N LEU A 18 -25.76 -23.35 24.47
CA LEU A 18 -26.08 -22.02 23.94
C LEU A 18 -25.28 -20.92 24.65
N ILE A 19 -25.11 -20.99 25.97
CA ILE A 19 -24.29 -20.06 26.74
C ILE A 19 -22.82 -20.21 26.37
N SER A 20 -22.33 -21.42 26.21
CA SER A 20 -20.94 -21.69 25.78
C SER A 20 -20.68 -21.14 24.38
N MET A 21 -21.62 -21.33 23.45
CA MET A 21 -21.56 -20.78 22.09
C MET A 21 -21.64 -19.25 22.09
N LEU A 22 -22.46 -18.66 22.92
CA LEU A 22 -22.57 -17.21 23.09
C LEU A 22 -21.27 -16.60 23.67
N VAL A 23 -20.66 -17.25 24.66
CA VAL A 23 -19.38 -16.83 25.27
C VAL A 23 -18.24 -16.89 24.25
N ILE A 24 -18.22 -17.93 23.40
CA ILE A 24 -17.23 -18.05 22.29
C ILE A 24 -17.45 -16.92 21.27
N VAL A 25 -18.69 -16.59 20.92
CA VAL A 25 -19.00 -15.51 19.97
C VAL A 25 -18.70 -14.14 20.56
N LEU A 26 -18.96 -13.90 21.83
CA LEU A 26 -18.70 -12.61 22.50
C LEU A 26 -17.24 -12.40 22.89
N GLY A 27 -16.47 -13.48 23.11
CA GLY A 27 -15.04 -13.39 23.46
C GLY A 27 -14.10 -13.06 22.30
N GLY A 28 -14.59 -13.08 21.06
CA GLY A 28 -13.79 -12.93 19.84
C GLY A 28 -13.82 -11.52 19.18
N CYS A 29 -14.41 -10.51 19.81
CA CYS A 29 -14.68 -9.23 19.16
C CYS A 29 -13.55 -8.18 19.25
N THR A 30 -12.32 -8.53 19.58
CA THR A 30 -11.21 -7.57 19.57
C THR A 30 -10.35 -7.74 18.33
N ALA A 31 -10.42 -6.76 17.41
CA ALA A 31 -9.55 -6.70 16.22
C ALA A 31 -8.09 -6.31 16.56
N ASP A 32 -7.77 -6.12 17.82
CA ASP A 32 -6.43 -5.70 18.29
C ASP A 32 -5.43 -6.89 18.38
N LYS A 33 -5.91 -8.12 18.29
CA LYS A 33 -5.08 -9.33 18.30
C LYS A 33 -4.99 -9.93 16.91
N LYS A 34 -3.76 -10.30 16.49
CA LYS A 34 -3.58 -11.07 15.25
C LYS A 34 -4.44 -12.34 15.28
N PRO A 35 -5.04 -12.76 14.15
CA PRO A 35 -5.82 -13.99 14.09
C PRO A 35 -4.98 -15.19 14.53
N SER A 36 -5.62 -16.09 15.26
CA SER A 36 -4.98 -17.35 15.64
C SER A 36 -4.69 -18.21 14.40
N LYS A 37 -3.77 -19.17 14.54
CA LYS A 37 -3.49 -20.13 13.45
C LYS A 37 -4.74 -20.88 12.99
N VAL A 38 -5.64 -21.21 13.93
CA VAL A 38 -6.90 -21.91 13.63
C VAL A 38 -7.83 -21.03 12.80
N GLU A 39 -8.02 -19.77 13.20
CA GLU A 39 -8.83 -18.80 12.44
C GLU A 39 -8.28 -18.59 11.04
N THR A 40 -6.97 -18.40 10.91
CA THR A 40 -6.30 -18.23 9.61
C THR A 40 -6.49 -19.46 8.73
N THR A 41 -6.32 -20.67 9.30
CA THR A 41 -6.49 -21.92 8.55
C THR A 41 -7.94 -22.08 8.07
N LEU A 42 -8.92 -21.90 8.96
CA LEU A 42 -10.33 -22.02 8.61
C LEU A 42 -10.75 -20.97 7.56
N ALA A 43 -10.29 -19.72 7.71
CA ALA A 43 -10.56 -18.66 6.74
C ALA A 43 -9.93 -18.95 5.37
N ASN A 44 -8.72 -19.50 5.33
CA ASN A 44 -8.07 -19.90 4.07
C ASN A 44 -8.80 -21.08 3.43
N MET A 45 -9.13 -22.12 4.18
CA MET A 45 -9.91 -23.25 3.66
C MET A 45 -11.26 -22.79 3.07
N ALA A 46 -11.96 -21.87 3.74
CA ALA A 46 -13.20 -21.32 3.21
C ALA A 46 -12.99 -20.53 1.92
N LYS A 47 -11.93 -19.74 1.83
CA LYS A 47 -11.56 -19.00 0.61
C LYS A 47 -11.21 -19.95 -0.53
N ASP A 48 -10.41 -20.97 -0.26
CA ASP A 48 -9.96 -21.96 -1.26
C ASP A 48 -11.13 -22.79 -1.84
N VAL A 49 -12.27 -22.84 -1.16
CA VAL A 49 -13.50 -23.48 -1.67
C VAL A 49 -14.40 -22.47 -2.40
N VAL A 50 -14.63 -21.31 -1.80
CA VAL A 50 -15.63 -20.34 -2.31
C VAL A 50 -15.13 -19.59 -3.53
N ILE A 51 -13.85 -19.16 -3.51
CA ILE A 51 -13.30 -18.32 -4.59
C ILE A 51 -13.28 -19.06 -5.94
N PRO A 52 -12.79 -20.32 -6.05
CA PRO A 52 -12.82 -21.06 -7.31
C PRO A 52 -14.24 -21.25 -7.88
N ILE A 53 -15.24 -21.46 -7.01
CA ILE A 53 -16.64 -21.64 -7.43
C ILE A 53 -17.17 -20.34 -8.03
N GLU A 54 -16.86 -19.20 -7.43
CA GLU A 54 -17.37 -17.88 -7.82
C GLU A 54 -16.54 -17.24 -8.96
N ALA A 55 -15.26 -17.62 -9.10
CA ALA A 55 -14.35 -16.99 -10.05
C ALA A 55 -14.69 -17.27 -11.53
N GLU A 56 -15.50 -18.30 -11.79
CA GLU A 56 -15.82 -18.80 -13.15
C GLU A 56 -14.56 -19.06 -14.00
N ASN A 57 -14.71 -19.63 -15.18
CA ASN A 57 -13.60 -19.93 -16.11
C ASN A 57 -13.22 -18.70 -16.95
N LYS A 58 -12.91 -17.57 -16.32
CA LYS A 58 -12.42 -16.39 -17.04
C LYS A 58 -10.97 -16.59 -17.44
N THR A 59 -10.65 -16.18 -18.64
CA THR A 59 -9.27 -16.19 -19.14
C THR A 59 -8.80 -14.75 -19.27
N ASN A 60 -7.57 -14.49 -18.86
CA ASN A 60 -6.96 -13.17 -19.05
C ASN A 60 -6.85 -12.88 -20.56
N PRO A 61 -7.55 -11.86 -21.09
CA PRO A 61 -7.50 -11.54 -22.52
C PRO A 61 -6.23 -10.77 -22.92
N LEU A 62 -5.47 -10.28 -21.92
CA LEU A 62 -4.28 -9.47 -22.16
C LEU A 62 -3.02 -10.34 -22.18
N PRO A 63 -2.09 -10.10 -23.11
CA PRO A 63 -0.81 -10.80 -23.10
C PRO A 63 -0.01 -10.39 -21.86
N ALA A 64 0.71 -11.35 -21.24
CA ALA A 64 1.65 -11.09 -20.16
C ALA A 64 2.97 -10.53 -20.69
N ASN A 65 2.93 -9.36 -21.34
CA ASN A 65 4.10 -8.67 -21.87
C ASN A 65 4.56 -7.54 -20.96
N GLU A 66 5.73 -6.96 -21.24
CA GLU A 66 6.35 -5.90 -20.45
C GLU A 66 5.47 -4.65 -20.33
N ASP A 67 4.73 -4.29 -21.38
CA ASP A 67 3.84 -3.13 -21.38
C ASP A 67 2.66 -3.36 -20.43
N ALA A 68 2.00 -4.53 -20.50
CA ALA A 68 0.89 -4.88 -19.62
C ALA A 68 1.32 -4.95 -18.14
N VAL A 69 2.51 -5.50 -17.86
CA VAL A 69 3.09 -5.55 -16.52
C VAL A 69 3.43 -4.14 -16.01
N THR A 70 3.99 -3.29 -16.88
CA THR A 70 4.31 -1.89 -16.51
C THR A 70 3.08 -1.07 -16.20
N ASP A 71 2.02 -1.20 -17.00
CA ASP A 71 0.75 -0.50 -16.73
C ASP A 71 0.04 -1.06 -15.49
N GLY A 72 0.05 -2.39 -15.31
CA GLY A 72 -0.42 -3.03 -14.10
C GLY A 72 0.32 -2.55 -12.85
N ARG A 73 1.64 -2.38 -12.95
CA ARG A 73 2.45 -1.81 -11.88
C ARG A 73 2.02 -0.39 -11.50
N LYS A 74 1.72 0.48 -12.47
CA LYS A 74 1.24 1.84 -12.20
C LYS A 74 -0.06 1.82 -11.40
N LEU A 75 -1.02 1.00 -11.83
CA LEU A 75 -2.31 0.83 -11.16
C LEU A 75 -2.14 0.24 -9.75
N TYR A 76 -1.32 -0.80 -9.63
CA TYR A 76 -0.99 -1.42 -8.35
C TYR A 76 -0.39 -0.41 -7.37
N MET A 77 0.58 0.39 -7.81
CA MET A 77 1.20 1.43 -6.98
C MET A 77 0.22 2.50 -6.52
N GLN A 78 -0.82 2.79 -7.31
CA GLN A 78 -1.84 3.79 -6.96
C GLN A 78 -2.89 3.28 -5.98
N SER A 79 -3.21 1.98 -6.01
CA SER A 79 -4.40 1.44 -5.37
C SER A 79 -4.12 0.32 -4.37
N CYS A 80 -3.13 -0.52 -4.62
CA CYS A 80 -2.89 -1.77 -3.88
C CYS A 80 -1.71 -1.67 -2.91
N ALA A 81 -0.65 -0.94 -3.32
CA ALA A 81 0.62 -0.88 -2.59
C ALA A 81 0.49 -0.33 -1.17
N ILE A 82 -0.56 0.47 -0.87
CA ILE A 82 -0.80 0.99 0.49
C ILE A 82 -0.96 -0.13 1.53
N CYS A 83 -1.58 -1.24 1.13
CA CYS A 83 -1.76 -2.40 2.00
C CYS A 83 -0.74 -3.51 1.68
N HIS A 84 -0.55 -3.81 0.39
CA HIS A 84 0.26 -4.96 -0.04
C HIS A 84 1.75 -4.65 -0.18
N GLY A 85 2.18 -3.40 -0.02
CA GLY A 85 3.58 -2.99 -0.22
C GLY A 85 3.93 -2.84 -1.70
N THR A 86 5.01 -2.13 -1.99
CA THR A 86 5.52 -1.96 -3.36
C THR A 86 6.15 -3.24 -3.91
N ASP A 87 6.49 -4.15 -3.01
CA ASP A 87 7.10 -5.46 -3.22
C ASP A 87 6.10 -6.63 -3.17
N GLY A 88 4.86 -6.36 -2.77
CA GLY A 88 3.79 -7.36 -2.66
C GLY A 88 3.74 -8.14 -1.34
N HIS A 89 4.68 -7.91 -0.41
CA HIS A 89 4.75 -8.70 0.83
C HIS A 89 3.71 -8.34 1.91
N GLY A 90 2.93 -7.28 1.74
CA GLY A 90 1.93 -6.87 2.74
C GLY A 90 2.50 -6.26 4.02
N HIS A 91 3.78 -5.92 4.03
CA HIS A 91 4.50 -5.48 5.23
C HIS A 91 4.40 -3.97 5.48
N THR A 92 3.43 -3.27 4.90
CA THR A 92 3.17 -1.86 5.22
C THR A 92 2.51 -1.71 6.59
N GLU A 93 2.57 -0.52 7.17
CA GLU A 93 1.87 -0.24 8.44
C GLU A 93 0.36 -0.44 8.30
N VAL A 94 -0.23 0.01 7.18
CA VAL A 94 -1.66 -0.18 6.90
C VAL A 94 -1.96 -1.67 6.73
N GLY A 95 -1.16 -2.40 5.94
CA GLY A 95 -1.36 -3.84 5.72
C GLY A 95 -1.29 -4.66 7.00
N ARG A 96 -0.32 -4.34 7.87
CA ARG A 96 -0.17 -5.01 9.18
C ARG A 96 -1.27 -4.68 10.17
N SER A 97 -1.89 -3.51 10.07
CA SER A 97 -2.98 -3.08 10.95
C SER A 97 -4.35 -3.65 10.55
N MET A 98 -4.46 -4.24 9.36
CA MET A 98 -5.69 -4.91 8.92
C MET A 98 -5.95 -6.20 9.70
N TYR A 99 -7.22 -6.60 9.76
CA TYR A 99 -7.62 -7.89 10.31
C TYR A 99 -8.42 -8.70 9.27
N PRO A 100 -7.88 -9.85 8.81
CA PRO A 100 -6.47 -10.29 8.94
C PRO A 100 -5.51 -9.32 8.25
N PRO A 101 -4.20 -9.37 8.57
CA PRO A 101 -3.20 -8.57 7.86
C PRO A 101 -3.24 -8.79 6.34
N ALA A 102 -2.82 -7.76 5.58
CA ALA A 102 -2.73 -7.86 4.13
C ALA A 102 -1.84 -9.05 3.72
N MET A 103 -2.34 -9.83 2.75
CA MET A 103 -1.68 -11.07 2.32
C MET A 103 -0.41 -10.76 1.52
N ASP A 104 0.61 -11.58 1.71
CA ASP A 104 1.81 -11.60 0.90
C ASP A 104 1.46 -12.15 -0.49
N LEU A 105 1.48 -11.27 -1.50
CA LEU A 105 1.13 -11.60 -2.88
C LEU A 105 2.21 -12.41 -3.58
N THR A 106 3.43 -12.47 -3.05
CA THR A 106 4.54 -13.27 -3.58
C THR A 106 4.52 -14.71 -3.05
N SER A 107 3.68 -14.97 -2.04
CA SER A 107 3.63 -16.27 -1.38
C SER A 107 3.17 -17.38 -2.35
N PRO A 108 3.66 -18.62 -2.18
CA PRO A 108 3.21 -19.76 -2.98
C PRO A 108 1.69 -19.94 -2.94
N HIS A 109 1.05 -19.66 -1.80
CA HIS A 109 -0.40 -19.75 -1.66
C HIS A 109 -1.14 -18.84 -2.65
N VAL A 110 -0.75 -17.56 -2.75
CA VAL A 110 -1.36 -16.60 -3.70
C VAL A 110 -0.98 -16.94 -5.15
N GLN A 111 0.26 -17.34 -5.38
CA GLN A 111 0.76 -17.64 -6.71
C GLN A 111 0.16 -18.95 -7.30
N HIS A 112 -0.43 -19.82 -6.47
CA HIS A 112 -1.18 -20.99 -6.92
C HIS A 112 -2.61 -20.67 -7.38
N TRP A 113 -3.19 -19.54 -6.97
CA TRP A 113 -4.49 -19.14 -7.48
C TRP A 113 -4.42 -18.88 -8.99
N SER A 114 -5.47 -19.25 -9.71
CA SER A 114 -5.59 -18.92 -11.14
C SER A 114 -5.72 -17.41 -11.36
N ASP A 115 -5.48 -16.96 -12.57
CA ASP A 115 -5.69 -15.55 -12.95
C ASP A 115 -7.15 -15.12 -12.78
N ALA A 116 -8.10 -16.04 -13.04
CA ALA A 116 -9.52 -15.80 -12.82
C ALA A 116 -9.85 -15.57 -11.34
N GLU A 117 -9.24 -16.33 -10.44
CA GLU A 117 -9.41 -16.19 -8.99
C GLU A 117 -8.81 -14.88 -8.50
N LEU A 118 -7.62 -14.51 -8.94
CA LEU A 118 -7.02 -13.21 -8.62
C LEU A 118 -7.88 -12.05 -9.14
N PHE A 119 -8.36 -12.16 -10.38
CA PHE A 119 -9.29 -11.18 -10.96
C PHE A 119 -10.56 -11.05 -10.12
N TRP A 120 -11.17 -12.19 -9.76
CA TRP A 120 -12.39 -12.19 -8.94
C TRP A 120 -12.16 -11.55 -7.58
N ILE A 121 -11.06 -11.87 -6.90
CA ILE A 121 -10.69 -11.30 -5.60
C ILE A 121 -10.55 -9.78 -5.70
N ILE A 122 -9.87 -9.27 -6.71
CA ILE A 122 -9.70 -7.83 -6.90
C ILE A 122 -11.06 -7.16 -7.16
N GLN A 123 -11.86 -7.72 -8.06
CA GLN A 123 -13.15 -7.15 -8.43
C GLN A 123 -14.15 -7.15 -7.26
N ASN A 124 -14.22 -8.23 -6.49
CA ASN A 124 -15.26 -8.41 -5.47
C ASN A 124 -14.78 -8.11 -4.03
N GLY A 125 -13.47 -8.04 -3.81
CA GLY A 125 -12.91 -7.97 -2.46
C GLY A 125 -13.10 -9.28 -1.67
N VAL A 126 -12.71 -9.27 -0.41
CA VAL A 126 -12.86 -10.43 0.49
C VAL A 126 -13.60 -10.01 1.74
N ARG A 127 -14.79 -10.58 1.95
CA ARG A 127 -15.61 -10.30 3.13
C ARG A 127 -14.88 -10.60 4.43
N LEU A 128 -15.16 -9.83 5.46
CA LEU A 128 -14.56 -9.94 6.79
C LEU A 128 -13.04 -9.69 6.79
N THR A 129 -12.53 -9.01 5.75
CA THR A 129 -11.14 -8.55 5.68
C THR A 129 -11.09 -7.07 5.30
N GLY A 130 -9.89 -6.49 5.35
CA GLY A 130 -9.67 -5.12 4.87
C GLY A 130 -9.59 -4.98 3.34
N MET A 131 -9.70 -6.08 2.56
CA MET A 131 -9.64 -6.04 1.09
C MET A 131 -11.00 -5.60 0.49
N PRO A 132 -11.11 -4.36 -0.03
CA PRO A 132 -12.35 -3.86 -0.60
C PRO A 132 -12.58 -4.40 -2.01
N SER A 133 -13.82 -4.27 -2.50
CA SER A 133 -14.14 -4.46 -3.92
C SER A 133 -13.59 -3.28 -4.74
N TRP A 134 -12.88 -3.57 -5.82
CA TRP A 134 -12.37 -2.59 -6.76
C TRP A 134 -13.22 -2.45 -8.02
N LYS A 135 -14.30 -3.22 -8.16
CA LYS A 135 -15.17 -3.29 -9.35
C LYS A 135 -15.67 -1.93 -9.84
N SER A 136 -15.93 -0.99 -8.92
CA SER A 136 -16.40 0.34 -9.27
C SER A 136 -15.26 1.35 -9.52
N ALA A 137 -14.04 1.02 -9.15
CA ALA A 137 -12.89 1.91 -9.20
C ALA A 137 -11.96 1.63 -10.38
N ILE A 138 -11.81 0.36 -10.75
CA ILE A 138 -10.98 -0.08 -11.90
C ILE A 138 -11.78 -1.03 -12.78
N GLY A 139 -11.65 -0.86 -14.10
CA GLY A 139 -12.30 -1.70 -15.09
C GLY A 139 -11.66 -3.08 -15.22
N ASP A 140 -12.29 -3.95 -16.01
CA ASP A 140 -11.84 -5.32 -16.20
C ASP A 140 -10.43 -5.39 -16.80
N ASP A 141 -10.14 -4.62 -17.86
CA ASP A 141 -8.81 -4.60 -18.48
C ASP A 141 -7.71 -4.15 -17.52
N ASP A 142 -7.99 -3.13 -16.71
CA ASP A 142 -7.04 -2.64 -15.70
C ASP A 142 -6.84 -3.67 -14.58
N THR A 143 -7.89 -4.40 -14.22
CA THR A 143 -7.78 -5.52 -13.28
C THR A 143 -6.88 -6.62 -13.83
N TRP A 144 -7.02 -6.98 -15.12
CA TRP A 144 -6.14 -7.95 -15.75
C TRP A 144 -4.69 -7.49 -15.84
N ARG A 145 -4.43 -6.19 -16.05
CA ARG A 145 -3.07 -5.62 -15.96
C ARG A 145 -2.49 -5.77 -14.57
N VAL A 146 -3.30 -5.51 -13.53
CA VAL A 146 -2.87 -5.72 -12.13
C VAL A 146 -2.57 -7.19 -11.87
N VAL A 147 -3.36 -8.14 -12.38
CA VAL A 147 -3.09 -9.58 -12.29
C VAL A 147 -1.75 -9.92 -12.93
N ASN A 148 -1.47 -9.42 -14.15
CA ASN A 148 -0.18 -9.63 -14.81
C ASN A 148 1.00 -9.10 -13.98
N PHE A 149 0.83 -7.93 -13.33
CA PHE A 149 1.86 -7.40 -12.43
C PHE A 149 2.04 -8.28 -11.19
N ILE A 150 0.95 -8.74 -10.54
CA ILE A 150 1.04 -9.65 -9.37
C ILE A 150 1.79 -10.94 -9.74
N ARG A 151 1.58 -11.48 -10.94
CA ARG A 151 2.32 -12.65 -11.44
C ARG A 151 3.82 -12.38 -11.60
N SER A 152 4.20 -11.16 -11.93
CA SER A 152 5.60 -10.78 -12.10
C SER A 152 6.33 -10.53 -10.76
N LEU A 153 5.62 -10.36 -9.64
CA LEU A 153 6.22 -10.04 -8.34
C LEU A 153 7.31 -11.04 -7.87
N PRO A 154 7.12 -12.37 -7.94
CA PRO A 154 8.13 -13.33 -7.52
C PRO A 154 9.41 -13.26 -8.35
N GLU A 155 9.29 -12.97 -9.65
CA GLU A 155 10.40 -12.86 -10.59
C GLU A 155 11.12 -11.52 -10.47
N THR A 156 10.35 -10.46 -10.24
CA THR A 156 10.88 -9.12 -10.06
C THR A 156 11.51 -8.96 -8.69
N GLY A 157 11.69 -10.02 -7.92
CA GLY A 157 12.33 -9.96 -6.61
C GLY A 157 13.32 -8.81 -6.59
N ILE A 158 12.78 -7.58 -6.51
CA ILE A 158 13.58 -6.41 -6.31
C ILE A 158 14.34 -6.79 -5.07
N GLN A 159 15.64 -6.91 -5.16
CA GLN A 159 16.52 -7.28 -4.08
C GLN A 159 16.41 -6.22 -2.97
N VAL A 160 15.24 -6.14 -2.36
CA VAL A 160 15.01 -5.40 -1.13
C VAL A 160 15.74 -6.10 0.02
N ALA A 161 16.04 -7.40 -0.15
CA ALA A 161 16.85 -8.17 0.77
C ALA A 161 18.25 -7.59 1.03
N ALA A 162 18.79 -6.77 0.10
CA ALA A 162 20.08 -6.13 0.30
C ALA A 162 20.02 -4.80 1.07
N LEU A 163 18.80 -4.28 1.37
CA LEU A 163 18.60 -3.01 2.09
C LEU A 163 17.90 -3.20 3.44
N SER A 164 17.71 -4.45 3.88
CA SER A 164 17.07 -4.76 5.16
C SER A 164 17.92 -4.37 6.37
N ASP A 165 19.23 -4.22 6.19
CA ASP A 165 20.12 -3.79 7.24
C ASP A 165 20.50 -2.31 7.05
N PRO A 166 20.46 -1.50 8.11
CA PRO A 166 20.98 -0.13 8.06
C PRO A 166 22.43 -0.17 7.61
N PRO A 167 22.87 0.77 6.74
CA PRO A 167 24.23 0.78 6.22
C PRO A 167 25.25 0.80 7.36
N ALA A 168 26.19 -0.13 7.35
CA ALA A 168 27.29 -0.19 8.30
C ALA A 168 28.01 1.18 8.37
N ARG A 169 28.36 1.61 9.58
CA ARG A 169 28.99 2.91 9.86
C ARG A 169 30.35 3.00 9.15
N THR A 170 30.37 3.63 7.99
CA THR A 170 31.61 3.97 7.28
C THR A 170 31.59 5.47 7.00
N GLY A 171 32.54 6.23 7.53
CA GLY A 171 32.80 7.66 7.31
C GLY A 171 31.58 8.60 7.28
N GLU A 172 31.63 9.78 7.89
CA GLU A 172 30.44 10.62 8.12
C GLU A 172 29.68 11.04 6.85
N GLU A 173 30.35 11.32 5.75
CA GLU A 173 29.74 11.82 4.51
C GLU A 173 29.14 10.68 3.68
N GLY A 174 29.86 9.60 3.45
CA GLY A 174 29.32 8.40 2.78
C GLY A 174 28.24 7.65 3.58
N SER A 175 28.11 7.93 4.88
CA SER A 175 27.05 7.45 5.75
C SER A 175 25.74 8.20 5.53
N ARG A 176 25.78 9.51 5.24
CA ARG A 176 24.60 10.34 5.05
C ARG A 176 23.88 10.02 3.74
N GLU A 177 24.61 9.91 2.64
CA GLU A 177 24.02 9.53 1.33
C GLU A 177 23.36 8.16 1.38
N LYS A 178 24.00 7.19 2.05
CA LYS A 178 23.42 5.86 2.27
C LYS A 178 22.14 5.92 3.09
N LEU A 179 22.09 6.77 4.13
CA LEU A 179 20.86 6.98 4.91
C LEU A 179 19.76 7.66 4.09
N ILE A 180 20.10 8.60 3.21
CA ILE A 180 19.15 9.25 2.29
C ILE A 180 18.56 8.20 1.35
N GLU A 181 19.36 7.36 0.72
CA GLU A 181 18.88 6.34 -0.21
C GLU A 181 18.06 5.25 0.51
N TYR A 182 18.50 4.84 1.69
CA TYR A 182 17.72 3.93 2.54
C TYR A 182 16.39 4.54 2.97
N GLY A 183 16.38 5.80 3.42
CA GLY A 183 15.15 6.52 3.78
C GLY A 183 14.21 6.72 2.59
N LYS A 184 14.73 6.95 1.38
CA LYS A 184 13.95 7.00 0.14
C LYS A 184 13.31 5.65 -0.19
N THR A 185 14.03 4.57 0.04
CA THR A 185 13.50 3.21 -0.10
C THR A 185 12.37 2.96 0.89
N LEU A 186 12.57 3.28 2.18
CA LEU A 186 11.54 3.18 3.21
C LEU A 186 10.31 4.05 2.91
N TYR A 187 10.51 5.29 2.42
CA TYR A 187 9.41 6.17 1.98
C TYR A 187 8.49 5.50 0.95
N ARG A 188 9.06 4.69 0.06
CA ARG A 188 8.31 3.92 -0.93
C ARG A 188 7.71 2.65 -0.32
N GLN A 189 8.50 1.87 0.41
CA GLN A 189 8.05 0.60 1.00
C GLN A 189 6.90 0.78 1.99
N GLU A 190 6.98 1.80 2.84
CA GLU A 190 5.94 2.10 3.82
C GLU A 190 4.75 2.89 3.24
N GLY A 191 4.72 3.09 1.91
CA GLY A 191 3.59 3.69 1.21
C GLY A 191 3.39 5.18 1.45
N CYS A 192 4.37 5.90 1.98
CA CYS A 192 4.25 7.34 2.28
C CYS A 192 3.82 8.15 1.05
N PHE A 193 4.32 7.79 -0.15
CA PHE A 193 3.99 8.43 -1.42
C PHE A 193 2.51 8.31 -1.81
N MET A 194 1.76 7.37 -1.25
CA MET A 194 0.33 7.20 -1.53
C MET A 194 -0.49 8.40 -1.04
N CYS A 195 -0.09 8.97 0.08
CA CYS A 195 -0.74 10.13 0.68
C CYS A 195 0.01 11.43 0.41
N HIS A 196 1.35 11.38 0.38
CA HIS A 196 2.21 12.54 0.26
C HIS A 196 2.76 12.73 -1.13
N ARG A 197 2.75 13.99 -1.60
CA ARG A 197 3.45 14.37 -2.83
C ARG A 197 4.91 14.64 -2.53
N LEU A 198 5.78 14.23 -3.45
CA LEU A 198 7.22 14.53 -3.44
C LEU A 198 7.68 14.83 -4.88
N ASN A 199 8.25 16.00 -5.12
CA ASN A 199 8.72 16.44 -6.45
C ASN A 199 7.66 16.35 -7.56
N GLY A 200 6.40 16.58 -7.21
CA GLY A 200 5.26 16.53 -8.16
C GLY A 200 4.60 15.17 -8.28
N GLU A 201 5.21 14.10 -7.79
CA GLU A 201 4.70 12.72 -7.80
C GLU A 201 4.06 12.35 -6.46
N GLY A 202 3.06 11.47 -6.48
CA GLY A 202 2.40 10.92 -5.30
C GLY A 202 1.04 11.54 -4.98
N GLY A 203 0.50 11.16 -3.80
CA GLY A 203 -0.83 11.52 -3.33
C GLY A 203 -0.98 12.99 -2.93
N LYS A 204 -2.24 13.38 -2.69
CA LYS A 204 -2.61 14.75 -2.29
C LYS A 204 -3.37 14.79 -0.96
N VAL A 205 -3.47 13.67 -0.28
CA VAL A 205 -4.18 13.54 1.01
C VAL A 205 -3.36 14.18 2.12
N GLY A 206 -2.06 13.90 2.15
CA GLY A 206 -1.11 14.51 3.05
C GLY A 206 -0.42 15.76 2.44
N PRO A 207 0.32 16.53 3.27
CA PRO A 207 1.08 17.67 2.78
C PRO A 207 2.16 17.27 1.77
N ASP A 208 2.47 18.19 0.84
CA ASP A 208 3.59 18.05 -0.09
C ASP A 208 4.92 18.10 0.67
N LEU A 209 5.76 17.08 0.51
CA LEU A 209 7.02 16.91 1.22
C LEU A 209 8.25 17.39 0.43
N THR A 210 8.04 17.95 -0.77
CA THR A 210 9.11 18.43 -1.67
C THR A 210 10.06 19.42 -0.99
N VAL A 211 9.56 20.20 -0.04
CA VAL A 211 10.33 21.19 0.72
C VAL A 211 10.37 20.88 2.22
N GLN A 212 10.21 19.62 2.60
CA GLN A 212 10.11 19.25 4.03
C GLN A 212 11.35 19.67 4.82
N GLY A 213 12.55 19.49 4.27
CA GLY A 213 13.80 19.89 4.93
C GLY A 213 14.01 21.40 5.04
N ALA A 214 13.19 22.21 4.36
CA ALA A 214 13.20 23.67 4.50
C ALA A 214 12.16 24.19 5.51
N ARG A 215 11.32 23.31 6.09
CA ARG A 215 10.25 23.70 7.02
C ARG A 215 10.73 23.93 8.45
N GLY A 216 12.00 23.67 8.76
CA GLY A 216 12.59 23.89 10.08
C GLY A 216 12.07 22.96 11.18
N ARG A 217 11.51 21.80 10.83
CA ARG A 217 11.17 20.76 11.81
C ARG A 217 12.42 20.05 12.27
N SER A 218 12.58 19.81 13.59
CA SER A 218 13.70 19.03 14.09
C SER A 218 13.58 17.54 13.77
N ASP A 219 14.67 16.81 13.88
CA ASP A 219 14.68 15.35 13.69
C ASP A 219 13.81 14.66 14.72
N GLU A 220 13.84 15.11 15.98
CA GLU A 220 13.01 14.60 17.09
C GLU A 220 11.52 14.84 16.81
N TRP A 221 11.19 16.00 16.22
CA TRP A 221 9.80 16.27 15.82
C TRP A 221 9.32 15.31 14.75
N LEU A 222 10.14 15.05 13.73
CA LEU A 222 9.79 14.12 12.64
C LEU A 222 9.66 12.69 13.16
N ILE A 223 10.61 12.21 13.96
CA ILE A 223 10.59 10.88 14.57
C ILE A 223 9.34 10.72 15.46
N GLY A 224 9.06 11.70 16.30
CA GLY A 224 7.87 11.68 17.15
C GLY A 224 6.59 11.70 16.34
N HIS A 225 6.53 12.51 15.26
CA HIS A 225 5.38 12.57 14.36
C HIS A 225 5.14 11.24 13.64
N PHE A 226 6.18 10.47 13.28
CA PHE A 226 5.99 9.13 12.73
C PHE A 226 5.42 8.15 13.75
N LYS A 227 5.87 8.24 15.01
CA LYS A 227 5.43 7.34 16.09
C LYS A 227 4.01 7.65 16.59
N ASP A 228 3.62 8.91 16.61
CA ASP A 228 2.31 9.39 17.09
C ASP A 228 1.88 10.67 16.33
N PRO A 229 1.38 10.53 15.09
CA PRO A 229 1.02 11.68 14.27
C PRO A 229 0.01 12.64 14.93
N PRO A 230 -1.06 12.20 15.61
CA PRO A 230 -2.01 13.10 16.26
C PRO A 230 -1.42 13.95 17.39
N ALA A 231 -0.42 13.44 18.11
CA ALA A 231 0.26 14.19 19.17
C ALA A 231 1.06 15.39 18.63
N TYR A 232 1.56 15.30 17.40
CA TYR A 232 2.35 16.33 16.74
C TYR A 232 1.54 17.20 15.76
N THR A 233 0.46 16.66 15.24
CA THR A 233 -0.46 17.34 14.31
C THR A 233 -1.89 16.93 14.66
N PRO A 234 -2.60 17.70 15.52
CA PRO A 234 -3.98 17.39 15.90
C PRO A 234 -4.88 17.20 14.66
N GLY A 235 -5.68 16.14 14.68
CA GLY A 235 -6.56 15.78 13.56
C GLY A 235 -5.86 15.04 12.40
N SER A 236 -4.60 14.67 12.56
CA SER A 236 -3.89 13.86 11.56
C SER A 236 -4.56 12.49 11.38
N ILE A 237 -4.77 12.11 10.12
CA ILE A 237 -5.21 10.76 9.71
C ILE A 237 -4.04 9.89 9.27
N MET A 238 -2.81 10.39 9.36
CA MET A 238 -1.61 9.63 9.07
C MET A 238 -1.49 8.46 10.06
N PRO A 239 -1.22 7.23 9.59
CA PRO A 239 -1.01 6.09 10.47
C PRO A 239 0.27 6.26 11.31
N ALA A 240 0.27 5.68 12.51
CA ALA A 240 1.45 5.66 13.37
C ALA A 240 2.39 4.51 12.98
N PHE A 241 3.64 4.81 12.65
CA PHE A 241 4.65 3.84 12.22
C PHE A 241 5.38 3.24 13.43
N LYS A 242 4.69 2.40 14.20
CA LYS A 242 5.19 1.79 15.45
C LYS A 242 6.17 0.64 15.23
N ASN A 243 6.17 0.07 14.03
CA ASN A 243 7.01 -1.11 13.69
C ASN A 243 8.37 -0.74 13.13
N LEU A 244 8.60 0.53 12.79
CA LEU A 244 9.89 0.98 12.31
C LEU A 244 10.88 1.08 13.46
N THR A 245 12.10 0.57 13.23
CA THR A 245 13.20 0.72 14.18
C THR A 245 13.67 2.18 14.25
N ASP A 246 14.41 2.52 15.29
CA ASP A 246 14.96 3.88 15.44
C ASP A 246 15.93 4.23 14.28
N GLU A 247 16.66 3.25 13.73
CA GLU A 247 17.52 3.42 12.55
C GLU A 247 16.70 3.71 11.30
N GLN A 248 15.58 3.01 11.10
CA GLN A 248 14.65 3.25 9.98
C GLN A 248 14.00 4.61 10.07
N LEU A 249 13.53 5.00 11.25
CA LEU A 249 12.98 6.33 11.51
C LEU A 249 14.02 7.44 11.28
N LYS A 250 15.28 7.20 11.69
CA LYS A 250 16.39 8.10 11.40
C LYS A 250 16.66 8.23 9.91
N ALA A 251 16.66 7.13 9.16
CA ALA A 251 16.87 7.15 7.71
C ALA A 251 15.77 7.92 6.99
N LEU A 252 14.48 7.68 7.34
CA LEU A 252 13.34 8.44 6.82
C LEU A 252 13.48 9.93 7.14
N THR A 253 13.88 10.27 8.36
CA THR A 253 14.10 11.66 8.80
C THR A 253 15.17 12.31 7.96
N VAL A 254 16.34 11.68 7.81
CA VAL A 254 17.47 12.21 7.01
C VAL A 254 17.07 12.39 5.55
N PHE A 255 16.30 11.45 4.98
CA PHE A 255 15.76 11.57 3.64
C PHE A 255 14.81 12.77 3.51
N LEU A 256 13.85 12.93 4.41
CA LEU A 256 12.91 14.06 4.35
C LEU A 256 13.58 15.40 4.64
N GLN A 257 14.56 15.45 5.50
CA GLN A 257 15.38 16.65 5.75
C GLN A 257 16.24 17.04 4.53
N SER A 258 16.56 16.08 3.65
CA SER A 258 17.25 16.34 2.40
C SER A 258 16.37 16.99 1.32
N GLN A 259 15.03 16.93 1.49
CA GLN A 259 14.06 17.47 0.53
C GLN A 259 13.93 19.00 0.70
N LYS A 260 14.72 19.76 -0.05
CA LYS A 260 14.81 21.23 0.05
C LYS A 260 14.23 21.98 -1.14
N GLY A 261 13.49 21.27 -2.03
CA GLY A 261 12.87 21.91 -3.19
C GLY A 261 13.86 22.35 -4.27
N ASN A 262 14.96 21.65 -4.42
CA ASN A 262 15.93 21.93 -5.47
C ASN A 262 15.31 21.68 -6.85
N HIS A 263 14.58 22.69 -7.36
CA HIS A 263 14.34 22.80 -8.79
C HIS A 263 15.70 23.01 -9.46
N SER A 264 16.20 21.97 -10.13
CA SER A 264 17.36 22.12 -11.01
C SER A 264 17.11 23.28 -11.99
N PRO A 265 18.05 24.24 -12.17
CA PRO A 265 17.83 25.40 -13.05
C PRO A 265 17.63 25.05 -14.53
N SER A 266 17.80 23.78 -14.92
CA SER A 266 17.75 23.33 -16.32
C SER A 266 16.36 23.44 -16.99
N ALA A 267 15.26 23.46 -16.21
CA ALA A 267 13.91 23.60 -16.80
C ALA A 267 13.49 25.05 -17.11
N ARG A 268 14.19 26.06 -16.60
CA ARG A 268 13.88 27.47 -16.89
C ARG A 268 14.54 28.01 -18.15
N SER A 269 15.51 27.31 -18.71
CA SER A 269 16.24 27.78 -19.92
C SER A 269 15.46 27.52 -21.21
N SER A 270 14.58 26.51 -21.26
CA SER A 270 13.82 26.16 -22.48
C SER A 270 12.59 27.04 -22.74
N LEU A 271 12.12 27.80 -21.73
CA LEU A 271 10.96 28.68 -21.89
C LEU A 271 11.33 30.16 -22.19
N ARG A 272 12.60 30.55 -22.14
CA ARG A 272 13.05 31.91 -22.50
C ARG A 272 13.55 32.06 -23.93
N GLY A 273 13.55 30.99 -24.71
CA GLY A 273 14.08 30.99 -26.09
C GLY A 273 13.05 31.30 -27.20
N SER A 274 11.73 31.42 -26.88
CA SER A 274 10.70 31.51 -27.92
C SER A 274 9.99 32.87 -28.06
N THR A 275 10.55 33.97 -27.59
CA THR A 275 9.95 35.30 -27.77
C THR A 275 10.91 36.31 -28.37
N LYS A 276 11.67 35.93 -29.42
CA LYS A 276 12.34 36.87 -30.31
C LYS A 276 12.15 36.42 -31.75
N GLY A 277 11.14 36.94 -32.40
CA GLY A 277 11.03 36.73 -33.84
C GLY A 277 9.61 36.86 -34.40
N GLN A 278 8.94 37.99 -34.23
CA GLN A 278 7.93 38.44 -35.17
C GLN A 278 7.65 39.91 -34.97
N SER A 279 8.42 40.77 -35.63
CA SER A 279 7.99 42.11 -36.05
C SER A 279 8.66 42.43 -37.37
N ARG A 280 8.05 42.01 -38.47
CA ARG A 280 8.21 42.64 -39.77
C ARG A 280 6.82 42.73 -40.41
N ILE A 281 6.15 43.83 -40.14
CA ILE A 281 4.98 44.28 -40.91
C ILE A 281 5.55 44.84 -42.18
N ALA A 282 5.36 44.15 -43.31
CA ALA A 282 5.58 44.69 -44.63
C ALA A 282 4.31 45.42 -45.03
N SER A 283 4.43 46.76 -45.19
CA SER A 283 3.46 47.61 -45.79
C SER A 283 3.26 47.22 -47.27
N PHE A 284 2.05 46.83 -47.64
CA PHE A 284 1.67 46.68 -49.04
C PHE A 284 0.81 47.86 -49.44
N ARG A 285 1.41 48.74 -50.27
CA ARG A 285 0.76 49.90 -50.94
C ARG A 285 -0.32 49.37 -51.88
N ARG A 286 -1.48 50.01 -51.79
CA ARG A 286 -2.50 50.05 -52.87
C ARG A 286 -1.94 50.74 -54.09
N HIS A 287 -2.10 50.17 -55.26
CA HIS A 287 -2.25 50.97 -56.52
C HIS A 287 -3.48 50.44 -57.27
N GLN A 288 -4.24 51.39 -57.65
CA GLN A 288 -5.47 51.34 -58.42
C GLN A 288 -5.16 50.85 -59.86
N GLY A 289 -6.13 50.22 -60.48
CA GLY A 289 -6.28 49.89 -61.89
C GLY A 289 -7.57 49.12 -62.06
#